data_1155a034ce18ca32a46e5ad67e98ffce
#
_entry.id   1155a034ce18ca32a46e5ad67e98ffce
#
_cell.length_a   1.000
_cell.length_b   1.000
_cell.length_c   1.000
_cell.angle_alpha   90.00
_cell.angle_beta   90.00
_cell.angle_gamma   90.00
#
_symmetry.space_group_name_H-M   'P 1'
#
loop_
_entity.id
_entity.type
_entity.pdbx_description
1 polymer ?
#
loop_
_entity_poly.entity_id
_entity_poly.type
_entity_poly.pdbx_seq_one_letter_code
_entity_poly.pdbx_strand_id
1 'polypeptide(L)'
;MLVPIGRVGRPHGLDGAFVVERASDDERRWRVGATLLAGGLPATITLTRTVGGRRRAIRLDREVSRGTELAIDASELPPPHADSYYVFQLVGLEAVDEEGRALGRVVEVHPGAANDNVELEDGTLVPLVEDAIREVDLAAGRLVVVREFL
;
A
#
# COMPACT_ATOMS: atom_id res chain seq x y z
N MET A 1 17.58 3.19 16.60
CA MET A 1 18.34 3.74 15.45
C MET A 1 17.41 3.80 14.23
N LEU A 2 17.28 4.96 13.65
CA LEU A 2 16.40 5.16 12.50
C LEU A 2 17.10 4.78 11.21
N VAL A 3 16.40 4.03 10.37
CA VAL A 3 16.88 3.64 9.05
C VAL A 3 16.05 4.39 8.02
N PRO A 4 16.66 5.26 7.20
CA PRO A 4 15.91 5.99 6.18
C PRO A 4 15.39 5.03 5.12
N ILE A 5 14.11 5.18 4.75
CA ILE A 5 13.48 4.36 3.73
C ILE A 5 12.98 5.19 2.55
N GLY A 6 13.02 6.50 2.64
CA GLY A 6 12.61 7.40 1.57
C GLY A 6 12.45 8.81 2.05
N ARG A 7 11.96 9.67 1.16
CA ARG A 7 11.72 11.08 1.43
C ARG A 7 10.41 11.51 0.77
N VAL A 8 9.69 12.42 1.42
CA VAL A 8 8.48 13.00 0.85
C VAL A 8 8.85 13.86 -0.36
N GLY A 9 8.38 13.46 -1.52
CA GLY A 9 8.57 14.19 -2.76
C GLY A 9 7.40 15.12 -3.07
N ARG A 10 7.19 15.38 -4.35
CA ARG A 10 6.13 16.29 -4.80
C ARG A 10 4.75 15.66 -4.60
N PRO A 11 3.70 16.47 -4.37
CA PRO A 11 2.34 15.96 -4.28
C PRO A 11 1.93 15.27 -5.59
N HIS A 12 1.12 14.23 -5.43
CA HIS A 12 0.56 13.49 -6.56
C HIS A 12 -0.95 13.41 -6.40
N GLY A 13 -1.69 14.16 -7.18
CA GLY A 13 -3.13 14.24 -7.07
C GLY A 13 -3.60 15.23 -6.00
N LEU A 14 -4.89 15.24 -5.74
CA LEU A 14 -5.53 16.17 -4.81
C LEU A 14 -5.92 15.54 -3.47
N ASP A 15 -5.60 14.27 -3.28
CA ASP A 15 -6.02 13.49 -2.12
C ASP A 15 -4.97 13.41 -1.00
N GLY A 16 -3.92 14.21 -1.10
CA GLY A 16 -2.85 14.23 -0.10
C GLY A 16 -1.75 13.20 -0.32
N ALA A 17 -1.81 12.44 -1.40
CA ALA A 17 -0.74 11.52 -1.75
C ALA A 17 0.50 12.28 -2.27
N PHE A 18 1.67 11.69 -2.13
CA PHE A 18 2.92 12.26 -2.62
C PHE A 18 3.82 11.15 -3.16
N VAL A 19 4.70 11.53 -4.08
CA VAL A 19 5.70 10.61 -4.62
C VAL A 19 6.81 10.42 -3.59
N VAL A 20 7.22 9.18 -3.36
CA VAL A 20 8.33 8.87 -2.45
C VAL A 20 9.63 8.93 -3.25
N GLU A 21 10.54 9.81 -2.83
CA GLU A 21 11.87 9.89 -3.41
C GLU A 21 12.81 8.94 -2.69
N ARG A 22 13.71 8.30 -3.43
CA ARG A 22 14.70 7.35 -2.90
C ARG A 22 14.04 6.24 -2.08
N ALA A 23 12.90 5.75 -2.56
CA ALA A 23 12.15 4.71 -1.87
C ALA A 23 12.96 3.41 -1.72
N SER A 24 12.83 2.79 -0.55
CA SER A 24 13.40 1.47 -0.31
C SER A 24 12.80 0.46 -1.30
N ASP A 25 13.59 -0.51 -1.74
CA ASP A 25 13.14 -1.58 -2.61
C ASP A 25 12.29 -2.62 -1.89
N ASP A 26 12.24 -2.57 -0.57
CA ASP A 26 11.41 -3.49 0.21
C ASP A 26 9.96 -3.05 0.16
N GLU A 27 9.15 -3.73 -0.65
CA GLU A 27 7.74 -3.41 -0.84
C GLU A 27 6.92 -3.49 0.44
N ARG A 28 7.36 -4.26 1.43
CA ARG A 28 6.65 -4.37 2.71
C ARG A 28 6.61 -3.04 3.46
N ARG A 29 7.53 -2.12 3.17
CA ARG A 29 7.58 -0.80 3.78
C ARG A 29 6.46 0.12 3.29
N TRP A 30 5.94 -0.15 2.09
CA TRP A 30 5.02 0.74 1.38
C TRP A 30 3.60 0.22 1.29
N ARG A 31 3.30 -0.85 1.98
CA ARG A 31 1.95 -1.41 2.00
C ARG A 31 1.02 -0.57 2.85
N VAL A 32 -0.24 -0.53 2.47
CA VAL A 32 -1.29 0.08 3.26
C VAL A 32 -1.33 -0.59 4.64
N GLY A 33 -1.42 0.21 5.69
CA GLY A 33 -1.37 -0.28 7.06
C GLY A 33 0.04 -0.31 7.65
N ALA A 34 1.08 -0.16 6.82
CA ALA A 34 2.45 -0.09 7.32
C ALA A 34 2.67 1.19 8.10
N THR A 35 3.39 1.10 9.21
CA THR A 35 3.75 2.24 10.04
C THR A 35 5.19 2.64 9.77
N LEU A 36 5.42 3.93 9.70
CA LEU A 36 6.76 4.49 9.54
C LEU A 36 6.88 5.76 10.37
N LEU A 37 8.09 6.32 10.41
CA LEU A 37 8.34 7.59 11.08
C LEU A 37 8.54 8.67 10.00
N ALA A 38 7.71 9.69 10.02
CA ALA A 38 7.82 10.83 9.13
C ALA A 38 8.27 12.04 9.94
N GLY A 39 9.52 12.50 9.70
CA GLY A 39 10.12 13.56 10.50
C GLY A 39 10.24 13.19 11.98
N GLY A 40 10.40 11.90 12.28
CA GLY A 40 10.50 11.40 13.65
C GLY A 40 9.17 11.10 14.35
N LEU A 41 8.03 11.34 13.68
CA LEU A 41 6.71 11.09 14.25
C LEU A 41 6.02 9.92 13.55
N PRO A 42 5.33 9.05 14.31
CA PRO A 42 4.66 7.90 13.71
C PRO A 42 3.57 8.30 12.70
N ALA A 43 3.52 7.57 11.61
CA ALA A 43 2.47 7.74 10.61
C ALA A 43 2.16 6.39 9.96
N THR A 44 0.93 6.21 9.51
CA THR A 44 0.47 4.98 8.89
C THR A 44 0.07 5.25 7.44
N ILE A 45 0.47 4.35 6.54
CA ILE A 45 0.13 4.46 5.13
C ILE A 45 -1.34 4.10 4.95
N THR A 46 -2.12 5.02 4.38
CA THR A 46 -3.55 4.83 4.11
C THR A 46 -3.85 4.61 2.64
N LEU A 47 -2.92 4.93 1.75
CA LEU A 47 -3.05 4.72 0.32
C LEU A 47 -1.68 4.42 -0.26
N THR A 48 -1.60 3.48 -1.18
CA THR A 48 -0.41 3.22 -1.97
C THR A 48 -0.80 3.12 -3.43
N ARG A 49 0.00 3.73 -4.31
CA ARG A 49 -0.28 3.82 -5.74
C ARG A 49 1.04 3.76 -6.51
N THR A 50 1.07 2.97 -7.57
CA THR A 50 2.20 2.97 -8.49
C THR A 50 1.93 4.01 -9.57
N VAL A 51 2.87 4.94 -9.76
CA VAL A 51 2.79 5.98 -10.78
C VAL A 51 3.92 5.82 -11.77
N GLY A 52 3.76 6.38 -12.95
CA GLY A 52 4.63 6.28 -14.11
C GLY A 52 6.02 5.67 -13.89
N GLY A 53 6.32 4.56 -14.54
CA GLY A 53 7.53 3.79 -14.32
C GLY A 53 7.41 2.95 -13.05
N ARG A 54 8.41 3.03 -12.17
CA ARG A 54 8.41 2.28 -10.91
C ARG A 54 8.32 3.22 -9.70
N ARG A 55 7.77 4.39 -9.90
CA ARG A 55 7.61 5.35 -8.82
C ARG A 55 6.43 4.96 -7.95
N ARG A 56 6.56 5.24 -6.66
CA ARG A 56 5.51 4.97 -5.70
C ARG A 56 4.99 6.27 -5.11
N ALA A 57 3.67 6.37 -5.03
CA ALA A 57 3.00 7.44 -4.30
C ALA A 57 2.28 6.82 -3.12
N ILE A 58 2.34 7.48 -1.97
CA ILE A 58 1.63 7.04 -0.76
C ILE A 58 0.90 8.22 -0.14
N ARG A 59 -0.07 7.91 0.70
CA ARG A 59 -0.71 8.90 1.58
C ARG A 59 -0.57 8.40 3.00
N LEU A 60 -0.24 9.30 3.89
CA LEU A 60 -0.16 9.00 5.32
C LEU A 60 -1.42 9.48 6.03
N ASP A 61 -1.65 9.00 7.23
CA ASP A 61 -2.80 9.36 8.06
C ASP A 61 -2.67 10.77 8.65
N ARG A 62 -1.61 11.49 8.30
CA ARG A 62 -1.42 12.90 8.66
C ARG A 62 -0.66 13.62 7.55
N GLU A 63 -0.75 14.95 7.55
CA GLU A 63 -0.03 15.76 6.57
C GLU A 63 1.47 15.79 6.89
N VAL A 64 2.27 15.73 5.84
CA VAL A 64 3.73 15.84 5.93
C VAL A 64 4.22 16.80 4.87
N SER A 65 5.28 17.52 5.19
CA SER A 65 5.88 18.49 4.27
C SER A 65 6.82 17.81 3.29
N ARG A 66 6.92 18.36 2.10
CA ARG A 66 7.91 17.92 1.11
C ARG A 66 9.31 18.02 1.70
N GLY A 67 10.13 17.00 1.47
CA GLY A 67 11.48 16.93 2.01
C GLY A 67 11.57 16.22 3.36
N THR A 68 10.44 15.88 3.98
CA THR A 68 10.43 15.13 5.24
C THR A 68 11.03 13.75 5.02
N GLU A 69 11.96 13.36 5.89
CA GLU A 69 12.57 12.04 5.82
C GLU A 69 11.60 10.97 6.35
N LEU A 70 11.48 9.89 5.61
CA LEU A 70 10.71 8.72 6.00
C LEU A 70 11.68 7.65 6.47
N ALA A 71 11.45 7.10 7.67
CA ALA A 71 12.35 6.15 8.28
C ALA A 71 11.59 5.11 9.08
N ILE A 72 12.28 4.04 9.43
CA ILE A 72 11.78 3.03 10.37
C ILE A 72 12.81 2.87 11.48
N ASP A 73 12.36 2.41 12.64
CA ASP A 73 13.28 2.05 13.71
C ASP A 73 13.76 0.62 13.47
N ALA A 74 15.07 0.44 13.40
CA ALA A 74 15.66 -0.88 13.16
C ALA A 74 15.36 -1.89 14.26
N SER A 75 15.07 -1.42 15.48
CA SER A 75 14.68 -2.29 16.60
C SER A 75 13.22 -2.71 16.51
N GLU A 76 12.43 -2.02 15.70
CA GLU A 76 11.03 -2.33 15.44
C GLU A 76 10.89 -3.05 14.12
N LEU A 77 11.64 -4.13 13.93
CA LEU A 77 11.31 -5.05 12.85
C LEU A 77 9.83 -5.41 13.03
N PRO A 78 9.01 -5.31 11.96
CA PRO A 78 7.59 -5.54 12.12
C PRO A 78 7.38 -6.88 12.81
N PRO A 79 6.55 -6.90 13.87
CA PRO A 79 6.26 -8.18 14.53
C PRO A 79 5.71 -9.16 13.51
N PRO A 80 5.87 -10.49 13.71
CA PRO A 80 5.38 -11.48 12.77
C PRO A 80 3.91 -11.33 12.40
N HIS A 81 3.16 -10.56 13.19
CA HIS A 81 1.74 -10.31 12.99
C HIS A 81 1.44 -9.03 12.21
N ALA A 82 2.44 -8.30 11.75
CA ALA A 82 2.22 -7.11 10.93
C ALA A 82 1.48 -7.45 9.64
N ASP A 83 1.76 -8.61 9.07
CA ASP A 83 1.05 -9.11 7.89
C ASP A 83 -0.42 -9.36 8.17
N SER A 84 -0.77 -9.75 9.41
CA SER A 84 -2.15 -9.98 9.82
C SER A 84 -3.00 -8.71 9.80
N TYR A 85 -2.41 -7.57 10.21
CA TYR A 85 -3.12 -6.29 10.13
C TYR A 85 -3.40 -5.91 8.68
N TYR A 86 -2.42 -6.08 7.82
CA TYR A 86 -2.56 -5.79 6.41
C TYR A 86 -3.67 -6.63 5.78
N VAL A 87 -3.65 -7.93 6.04
CA VAL A 87 -4.67 -8.87 5.55
C VAL A 87 -6.06 -8.48 6.03
N PHE A 88 -6.19 -8.16 7.31
CA PHE A 88 -7.46 -7.79 7.91
C PHE A 88 -8.05 -6.52 7.28
N GLN A 89 -7.19 -5.57 6.93
CA GLN A 89 -7.63 -4.31 6.31
C GLN A 89 -8.08 -4.48 4.87
N LEU A 90 -7.57 -5.48 4.16
CA LEU A 90 -7.95 -5.74 2.78
C LEU A 90 -9.30 -6.42 2.64
N VAL A 91 -9.68 -7.26 3.61
CA VAL A 91 -10.98 -7.93 3.58
C VAL A 91 -12.09 -6.90 3.70
N GLY A 92 -13.06 -6.98 2.80
CA GLY A 92 -14.18 -6.06 2.74
C GLY A 92 -13.99 -4.87 1.79
N LEU A 93 -12.79 -4.70 1.23
CA LEU A 93 -12.59 -3.67 0.21
C LEU A 93 -13.32 -4.05 -1.07
N GLU A 94 -13.83 -3.05 -1.77
CA GLU A 94 -14.43 -3.26 -3.07
C GLU A 94 -13.33 -3.28 -4.14
N ALA A 95 -13.23 -4.39 -4.85
CA ALA A 95 -12.28 -4.51 -5.95
C ALA A 95 -12.91 -3.95 -7.23
N VAL A 96 -12.18 -3.13 -7.94
CA VAL A 96 -12.57 -2.57 -9.22
C VAL A 96 -11.40 -2.72 -10.19
N ASP A 97 -11.70 -2.70 -11.51
CA ASP A 97 -10.64 -2.70 -12.51
C ASP A 97 -10.14 -1.26 -12.77
N GLU A 98 -9.22 -1.12 -13.71
CA GLU A 98 -8.64 0.18 -14.06
C GLU A 98 -9.67 1.16 -14.64
N GLU A 99 -10.78 0.65 -15.16
CA GLU A 99 -11.87 1.46 -15.72
C GLU A 99 -12.95 1.78 -14.67
N GLY A 100 -12.78 1.30 -13.46
CA GLY A 100 -13.74 1.51 -12.37
C GLY A 100 -14.88 0.51 -12.34
N ARG A 101 -14.81 -0.59 -13.10
CA ARG A 101 -15.84 -1.63 -13.07
C ARG A 101 -15.73 -2.46 -11.80
N ALA A 102 -16.85 -2.70 -11.14
CA ALA A 102 -16.90 -3.50 -9.95
C ALA A 102 -16.56 -4.97 -10.27
N LEU A 103 -15.63 -5.54 -9.50
CA LEU A 103 -15.20 -6.92 -9.61
C LEU A 103 -15.72 -7.78 -8.44
N GLY A 104 -16.25 -7.15 -7.41
CA GLY A 104 -16.70 -7.78 -6.19
C GLY A 104 -15.86 -7.36 -5.00
N ARG A 105 -16.22 -7.83 -3.82
CA ARG A 105 -15.49 -7.52 -2.59
C ARG A 105 -14.42 -8.56 -2.32
N VAL A 106 -13.36 -8.13 -1.65
CA VAL A 106 -12.36 -9.04 -1.11
C VAL A 106 -12.98 -9.78 0.06
N VAL A 107 -13.04 -11.10 -0.02
CA VAL A 107 -13.63 -11.96 1.03
C VAL A 107 -12.57 -12.62 1.88
N GLU A 108 -11.39 -12.86 1.34
CA GLU A 108 -10.30 -13.50 2.06
C GLU A 108 -8.96 -13.18 1.40
N VAL A 109 -7.88 -13.29 2.17
CA VAL A 109 -6.52 -13.21 1.66
C VAL A 109 -5.84 -14.53 1.96
N HIS A 110 -5.29 -15.16 0.92
CA HIS A 110 -4.61 -16.45 1.04
C HIS A 110 -3.09 -16.24 0.99
N PRO A 111 -2.36 -16.65 2.03
CA PRO A 111 -0.90 -16.57 1.97
C PRO A 111 -0.34 -17.54 0.93
N GLY A 112 0.67 -17.09 0.19
CA GLY A 112 1.35 -17.89 -0.82
C GLY A 112 2.84 -17.92 -0.60
N ALA A 113 3.53 -18.85 -1.26
CA ALA A 113 4.97 -19.02 -1.11
C ALA A 113 5.76 -17.82 -1.63
N ALA A 114 5.34 -17.23 -2.75
CA ALA A 114 6.00 -16.09 -3.36
C ALA A 114 5.30 -14.77 -3.04
N ASN A 115 3.98 -14.78 -2.99
CA ASN A 115 3.13 -13.62 -2.70
C ASN A 115 1.78 -14.08 -2.22
N ASP A 116 1.08 -13.21 -1.49
CA ASP A 116 -0.28 -13.48 -1.06
C ASP A 116 -1.25 -13.25 -2.23
N ASN A 117 -2.43 -13.84 -2.14
CA ASN A 117 -3.50 -13.65 -3.11
C ASN A 117 -4.76 -13.16 -2.40
N VAL A 118 -5.50 -12.26 -3.02
CA VAL A 118 -6.83 -11.89 -2.53
C VAL A 118 -7.89 -12.69 -3.27
N GLU A 119 -8.87 -13.18 -2.54
CA GLU A 119 -10.02 -13.86 -3.11
C GLU A 119 -11.20 -12.88 -3.15
N LEU A 120 -11.83 -12.79 -4.32
CA LEU A 120 -13.03 -11.99 -4.53
C LEU A 120 -14.29 -12.84 -4.32
N GLU A 121 -15.44 -12.17 -4.19
CA GLU A 121 -16.74 -12.83 -3.96
C GLU A 121 -17.06 -13.93 -4.97
N ASP A 122 -16.62 -13.79 -6.22
CA ASP A 122 -16.87 -14.75 -7.28
C ASP A 122 -15.84 -15.87 -7.33
N GLY A 123 -14.91 -15.93 -6.39
CA GLY A 123 -13.86 -16.93 -6.34
C GLY A 123 -12.59 -16.58 -7.11
N THR A 124 -12.55 -15.42 -7.74
CA THR A 124 -11.36 -14.96 -8.47
C THR A 124 -10.22 -14.71 -7.49
N LEU A 125 -9.04 -15.22 -7.79
CA LEU A 125 -7.83 -14.97 -7.01
C LEU A 125 -6.95 -13.97 -7.74
N VAL A 126 -6.52 -12.93 -7.03
CA VAL A 126 -5.65 -11.88 -7.58
C VAL A 126 -4.37 -11.83 -6.76
N PRO A 127 -3.19 -11.95 -7.38
CA PRO A 127 -1.94 -11.88 -6.64
C PRO A 127 -1.70 -10.48 -6.10
N LEU A 128 -1.25 -10.39 -4.84
CA LEU A 128 -0.90 -9.12 -4.21
C LEU A 128 0.51 -8.70 -4.62
N VAL A 129 0.67 -8.42 -5.90
CA VAL A 129 1.94 -7.94 -6.46
C VAL A 129 1.70 -6.58 -7.11
N GLU A 130 2.75 -5.79 -7.17
CA GLU A 130 2.70 -4.43 -7.70
C GLU A 130 2.10 -4.36 -9.12
N ASP A 131 2.41 -5.34 -9.95
CA ASP A 131 1.92 -5.39 -11.32
C ASP A 131 0.42 -5.67 -11.40
N ALA A 132 -0.15 -6.35 -10.42
CA ALA A 132 -1.56 -6.74 -10.40
C ALA A 132 -2.45 -5.75 -9.62
N ILE A 133 -1.91 -5.11 -8.60
CA ILE A 133 -2.64 -4.17 -7.74
C ILE A 133 -2.16 -2.76 -8.02
N ARG A 134 -3.00 -1.97 -8.65
CA ARG A 134 -2.65 -0.61 -9.03
C ARG A 134 -2.79 0.38 -7.89
N GLU A 135 -3.80 0.21 -7.06
CA GLU A 135 -4.09 1.12 -5.96
C GLU A 135 -4.81 0.39 -4.84
N VAL A 136 -4.46 0.73 -3.59
CA VAL A 136 -5.22 0.33 -2.41
C VAL A 136 -5.57 1.61 -1.66
N ASP A 137 -6.87 1.88 -1.49
CA ASP A 137 -7.36 3.06 -0.79
C ASP A 137 -8.30 2.62 0.34
N LEU A 138 -7.78 2.58 1.56
CA LEU A 138 -8.58 2.21 2.73
C LEU A 138 -9.64 3.25 3.06
N ALA A 139 -9.34 4.52 2.81
CA ALA A 139 -10.30 5.60 3.11
C ALA A 139 -11.50 5.53 2.19
N ALA A 140 -11.30 5.17 0.91
CA ALA A 140 -12.38 4.98 -0.04
C ALA A 140 -12.97 3.57 0.01
N GLY A 141 -12.30 2.64 0.70
CA GLY A 141 -12.72 1.24 0.76
C GLY A 141 -12.58 0.52 -0.58
N ARG A 142 -11.53 0.83 -1.33
CA ARG A 142 -11.38 0.38 -2.72
C ARG A 142 -10.01 -0.22 -3.01
N LEU A 143 -10.01 -1.25 -3.85
CA LEU A 143 -8.82 -1.90 -4.37
C LEU A 143 -8.91 -1.89 -5.89
N VAL A 144 -7.91 -1.29 -6.57
CA VAL A 144 -7.88 -1.27 -8.04
C VAL A 144 -6.96 -2.39 -8.54
N VAL A 145 -7.52 -3.27 -9.35
CA VAL A 145 -6.83 -4.44 -9.90
C VAL A 145 -6.56 -4.25 -11.38
N VAL A 146 -5.39 -4.66 -11.84
CA VAL A 146 -5.05 -4.66 -13.26
C VAL A 146 -5.76 -5.84 -13.92
N ARG A 147 -6.59 -5.55 -14.91
CA ARG A 147 -7.51 -6.51 -15.51
C ARG A 147 -6.85 -7.76 -16.11
N GLU A 148 -5.66 -7.63 -16.64
CA GLU A 148 -4.97 -8.78 -17.26
C GLU A 148 -4.57 -9.87 -16.26
N PHE A 149 -4.69 -9.61 -14.96
CA PHE A 149 -4.43 -10.60 -13.90
C PHE A 149 -5.69 -11.30 -13.41
N LEU A 150 -6.82 -11.03 -14.03
CA LEU A 150 -8.10 -11.65 -13.65
C LEU A 150 -8.38 -12.96 -14.37
#